data_af68ea53a517e52ed5f95032bd5aaa6d
#
_entry.id   af68ea53a517e52ed5f95032bd5aaa6d
#
_cell.length_a   1.000
_cell.length_b   1.000
_cell.length_c   1.000
_cell.angle_alpha   90.00
_cell.angle_beta   90.00
_cell.angle_gamma   90.00
#
_symmetry.space_group_name_H-M   'P 1'
#
loop_
_entity.id
_entity.type
_entity.pdbx_description
1 polymer ?
#
loop_
_entity_poly.entity_id
_entity_poly.type
_entity_poly.pdbx_seq_one_letter_code
_entity_poly.pdbx_strand_id
1 'polypeptide(L)'
;MARIAACVAVVVGLSVTPVANAALVIPPGGYGFGDGAQMTWIGPEDVNRELDAVAKTGATWFRVLIPWTQIEPAKGQYNWGQTDLVIKAALARNLKVLGVIAYTPDWAKAPGTNFSAPPDNAADYANFSATVAQRYGSVGVSNWELWNEPNLPIFFGFSAHNAPKYTELVKAAYPAIKAVQPNSTVILAGLSRLPGEESPPAFLAQMYAAGAKGSFDAAAAHPYVHPGGLAADTDNGWSDIPAMHDVMVANGDGGKKIWMTEMGAPTSEDAEGVSQQEQAKEIVDVLAAAAATGYSGPAFIFSIRDTNTANRGDRESNYGTLLTSDWQPKFTAGVLAR
;
A
#
# COMPACT_ATOMS: atom_id res chain seq x y z
N MET A 1 52.30 -42.13 -36.40
CA MET A 1 51.62 -42.48 -35.13
C MET A 1 51.17 -41.19 -34.50
N ALA A 2 49.91 -40.86 -34.66
CA ALA A 2 49.30 -39.66 -34.07
C ALA A 2 48.55 -40.09 -32.78
N ARG A 3 48.89 -39.47 -31.65
CA ARG A 3 48.20 -39.70 -30.38
C ARG A 3 47.03 -38.72 -30.28
N ILE A 4 45.84 -39.27 -30.22
CA ILE A 4 44.58 -38.52 -29.92
C ILE A 4 44.50 -38.39 -28.41
N ALA A 5 44.52 -37.16 -27.90
CA ALA A 5 44.22 -36.85 -26.51
C ALA A 5 42.70 -36.64 -26.34
N ALA A 6 42.06 -37.48 -25.54
CA ALA A 6 40.67 -37.31 -25.19
C ALA A 6 40.55 -36.36 -24.00
N CYS A 7 39.90 -35.20 -24.21
CA CYS A 7 39.47 -34.31 -23.11
C CYS A 7 38.20 -34.84 -22.49
N VAL A 8 38.27 -35.24 -21.22
CA VAL A 8 37.10 -35.54 -20.39
C VAL A 8 36.60 -34.22 -19.79
N ALA A 9 35.43 -33.77 -20.21
CA ALA A 9 34.74 -32.64 -19.60
C ALA A 9 34.05 -33.13 -18.32
N VAL A 10 34.52 -32.69 -17.17
CA VAL A 10 33.81 -32.88 -15.87
C VAL A 10 32.71 -31.86 -15.79
N VAL A 11 31.46 -32.29 -15.95
CA VAL A 11 30.27 -31.47 -15.65
C VAL A 11 30.06 -31.53 -14.13
N VAL A 12 30.46 -30.46 -13.45
CA VAL A 12 30.07 -30.26 -12.04
C VAL A 12 28.63 -29.83 -12.01
N GLY A 13 27.72 -30.77 -11.76
CA GLY A 13 26.33 -30.48 -11.48
C GLY A 13 26.23 -29.78 -10.12
N LEU A 14 25.98 -28.47 -10.13
CA LEU A 14 25.53 -27.76 -8.95
C LEU A 14 24.13 -28.27 -8.59
N SER A 15 24.06 -29.17 -7.61
CA SER A 15 22.81 -29.55 -6.97
C SER A 15 22.32 -28.34 -6.14
N VAL A 16 21.39 -27.58 -6.68
CA VAL A 16 20.61 -26.61 -5.90
C VAL A 16 19.72 -27.43 -4.98
N THR A 17 20.13 -27.58 -3.72
CA THR A 17 19.26 -28.11 -2.68
C THR A 17 18.06 -27.16 -2.55
N PRO A 18 16.82 -27.66 -2.66
CA PRO A 18 15.67 -26.80 -2.40
C PRO A 18 15.78 -26.32 -0.95
N VAL A 19 15.82 -24.98 -0.78
CA VAL A 19 15.62 -24.35 0.53
C VAL A 19 14.26 -24.85 1.00
N ALA A 20 14.22 -25.60 2.09
CA ALA A 20 12.97 -26.03 2.70
C ALA A 20 12.13 -24.77 2.91
N ASN A 21 10.96 -24.71 2.27
CA ASN A 21 10.03 -23.60 2.38
C ASN A 21 9.57 -23.52 3.84
N ALA A 22 10.24 -22.71 4.66
CA ALA A 22 9.69 -22.30 5.93
C ALA A 22 8.33 -21.66 5.65
N ALA A 23 7.28 -22.08 6.37
CA ALA A 23 5.96 -21.50 6.16
C ALA A 23 6.04 -19.99 6.34
N LEU A 24 5.54 -19.23 5.35
CA LEU A 24 5.48 -17.77 5.43
C LEU A 24 4.66 -17.36 6.65
N VAL A 25 5.26 -16.61 7.57
CA VAL A 25 4.58 -16.05 8.74
C VAL A 25 3.91 -14.76 8.30
N ILE A 26 2.59 -14.68 8.45
CA ILE A 26 1.77 -13.55 8.00
C ILE A 26 0.94 -12.99 9.16
N PRO A 27 0.58 -11.69 9.14
CA PRO A 27 -0.31 -11.10 10.12
C PRO A 27 -1.65 -11.84 10.21
N PRO A 28 -2.31 -11.89 11.38
CA PRO A 28 -3.62 -12.53 11.54
C PRO A 28 -4.69 -11.99 10.59
N GLY A 29 -4.58 -10.71 10.17
CA GLY A 29 -5.45 -10.09 9.18
C GLY A 29 -5.23 -10.57 7.75
N GLY A 30 -4.15 -11.32 7.47
CA GLY A 30 -3.71 -11.72 6.14
C GLY A 30 -2.77 -10.70 5.49
N TYR A 31 -2.45 -10.94 4.23
CA TYR A 31 -1.68 -10.00 3.42
C TYR A 31 -2.27 -9.84 2.02
N GLY A 32 -1.84 -8.80 1.34
CA GLY A 32 -2.24 -8.47 -0.01
C GLY A 32 -1.20 -7.66 -0.76
N PHE A 33 -1.64 -7.09 -1.87
CA PHE A 33 -0.83 -6.22 -2.70
C PHE A 33 -1.53 -4.89 -2.94
N GLY A 34 -0.74 -3.82 -3.07
CA GLY A 34 -1.13 -2.54 -3.61
C GLY A 34 -0.41 -2.29 -4.93
N ASP A 35 -1.02 -1.51 -5.83
CA ASP A 35 -0.42 -1.17 -7.13
C ASP A 35 -0.38 0.34 -7.37
N GLY A 36 -0.44 1.14 -6.31
CA GLY A 36 -0.43 2.59 -6.42
C GLY A 36 -1.49 3.11 -7.40
N ALA A 37 -1.07 3.97 -8.34
CA ALA A 37 -1.97 4.57 -9.32
C ALA A 37 -2.09 3.77 -10.62
N GLN A 38 -1.25 2.76 -10.87
CA GLN A 38 -1.17 2.08 -12.17
C GLN A 38 -2.50 1.46 -12.60
N MET A 39 -3.23 0.86 -11.68
CA MET A 39 -4.57 0.30 -11.93
C MET A 39 -5.60 1.34 -12.41
N THR A 40 -5.32 2.62 -12.28
CA THR A 40 -6.29 3.67 -12.71
C THR A 40 -6.28 3.94 -14.22
N TRP A 41 -5.32 3.34 -14.98
CA TRP A 41 -5.21 3.57 -16.43
C TRP A 41 -4.85 2.34 -17.27
N ILE A 42 -4.38 1.24 -16.70
CA ILE A 42 -4.06 0.03 -17.48
C ILE A 42 -5.33 -0.66 -17.97
N GLY A 43 -5.20 -1.36 -19.11
CA GLY A 43 -6.33 -2.05 -19.74
C GLY A 43 -6.80 -3.30 -18.97
N PRO A 44 -7.99 -3.82 -19.36
CA PRO A 44 -8.60 -4.98 -18.69
C PRO A 44 -7.71 -6.24 -18.71
N GLU A 45 -6.95 -6.44 -19.77
CA GLU A 45 -6.05 -7.59 -19.90
C GLU A 45 -4.93 -7.51 -18.86
N ASP A 46 -4.28 -6.35 -18.72
CA ASP A 46 -3.21 -6.12 -17.77
C ASP A 46 -3.69 -6.19 -16.33
N VAL A 47 -4.86 -5.59 -16.02
CA VAL A 47 -5.52 -5.72 -14.72
C VAL A 47 -5.71 -7.20 -14.35
N ASN A 48 -6.22 -8.01 -15.28
CA ASN A 48 -6.43 -9.43 -15.03
C ASN A 48 -5.10 -10.18 -14.83
N ARG A 49 -4.08 -9.92 -15.65
CA ARG A 49 -2.77 -10.59 -15.51
C ARG A 49 -2.10 -10.28 -14.17
N GLU A 50 -2.14 -9.03 -13.71
CA GLU A 50 -1.57 -8.64 -12.43
C GLU A 50 -2.32 -9.30 -11.27
N LEU A 51 -3.65 -9.25 -11.27
CA LEU A 51 -4.45 -9.88 -10.22
C LEU A 51 -4.38 -11.41 -10.23
N ASP A 52 -4.17 -12.04 -11.40
CA ASP A 52 -3.87 -13.48 -11.48
C ASP A 52 -2.51 -13.81 -10.85
N ALA A 53 -1.51 -12.94 -10.99
CA ALA A 53 -0.23 -13.11 -10.31
C ALA A 53 -0.39 -12.98 -8.78
N VAL A 54 -1.17 -12.01 -8.31
CA VAL A 54 -1.52 -11.86 -6.89
C VAL A 54 -2.21 -13.11 -6.35
N ALA A 55 -3.23 -13.62 -7.03
CA ALA A 55 -3.98 -14.79 -6.57
C ALA A 55 -3.11 -16.05 -6.40
N LYS A 56 -2.04 -16.20 -7.21
CA LYS A 56 -1.10 -17.33 -7.12
C LYS A 56 -0.21 -17.31 -5.88
N THR A 57 -0.13 -16.20 -5.16
CA THR A 57 0.67 -16.08 -3.94
C THR A 57 -0.06 -16.54 -2.68
N GLY A 58 -1.37 -16.78 -2.75
CA GLY A 58 -2.21 -17.00 -1.58
C GLY A 58 -2.56 -15.72 -0.82
N ALA A 59 -2.28 -14.54 -1.37
CA ALA A 59 -2.76 -13.26 -0.85
C ALA A 59 -4.29 -13.22 -0.81
N THR A 60 -4.84 -12.58 0.21
CA THR A 60 -6.29 -12.51 0.44
C THR A 60 -6.83 -11.08 0.31
N TRP A 61 -5.96 -10.10 0.03
CA TRP A 61 -6.32 -8.70 -0.05
C TRP A 61 -5.75 -8.03 -1.30
N PHE A 62 -6.44 -6.97 -1.73
CA PHE A 62 -5.96 -6.04 -2.74
C PHE A 62 -6.29 -4.61 -2.31
N ARG A 63 -5.26 -3.74 -2.28
CA ARG A 63 -5.38 -2.30 -2.00
C ARG A 63 -5.44 -1.55 -3.33
N VAL A 64 -6.49 -0.76 -3.54
CA VAL A 64 -6.74 -0.06 -4.80
C VAL A 64 -7.00 1.42 -4.57
N LEU A 65 -6.35 2.27 -5.35
CA LEU A 65 -6.63 3.70 -5.38
C LEU A 65 -8.01 3.96 -6.02
N ILE A 66 -8.81 4.76 -5.33
CA ILE A 66 -10.10 5.31 -5.79
C ILE A 66 -9.89 6.81 -6.00
N PRO A 67 -9.44 7.22 -7.20
CA PRO A 67 -9.00 8.59 -7.45
C PRO A 67 -10.20 9.52 -7.65
N TRP A 68 -10.50 10.33 -6.64
CA TRP A 68 -11.62 11.28 -6.72
C TRP A 68 -11.52 12.21 -7.93
N THR A 69 -10.28 12.65 -8.27
CA THR A 69 -10.00 13.46 -9.45
C THR A 69 -10.53 12.89 -10.76
N GLN A 70 -10.45 11.55 -10.92
CA GLN A 70 -10.85 10.87 -12.16
C GLN A 70 -12.32 10.46 -12.13
N ILE A 71 -12.81 10.13 -10.93
CA ILE A 71 -14.17 9.63 -10.76
C ILE A 71 -15.20 10.74 -10.82
N GLU A 72 -14.93 11.91 -10.20
CA GLU A 72 -15.85 13.05 -10.17
C GLU A 72 -15.19 14.31 -10.75
N PRO A 73 -14.88 14.33 -12.07
CA PRO A 73 -14.21 15.45 -12.72
C PRO A 73 -15.02 16.75 -12.68
N ALA A 74 -16.33 16.69 -12.55
CA ALA A 74 -17.24 17.78 -12.25
C ALA A 74 -18.23 17.37 -11.17
N LYS A 75 -18.61 18.28 -10.29
CA LYS A 75 -19.46 17.99 -9.13
C LYS A 75 -20.74 17.26 -9.51
N GLY A 76 -20.94 16.07 -8.95
CA GLY A 76 -22.08 15.20 -9.20
C GLY A 76 -22.03 14.43 -10.52
N GLN A 77 -20.95 14.51 -11.30
CA GLN A 77 -20.77 13.74 -12.53
C GLN A 77 -19.70 12.66 -12.32
N TYR A 78 -20.12 11.39 -12.34
CA TYR A 78 -19.26 10.29 -11.95
C TYR A 78 -18.87 9.41 -13.14
N ASN A 79 -17.57 9.09 -13.22
CA ASN A 79 -16.98 8.12 -14.13
C ASN A 79 -16.41 6.93 -13.35
N TRP A 80 -17.17 5.86 -13.21
CA TRP A 80 -16.80 4.68 -12.44
C TRP A 80 -16.11 3.58 -13.25
N GLY A 81 -16.03 3.72 -14.58
CA GLY A 81 -15.66 2.62 -15.49
C GLY A 81 -14.39 1.87 -15.10
N GLN A 82 -13.29 2.60 -14.86
CA GLN A 82 -12.01 1.96 -14.51
C GLN A 82 -12.04 1.36 -13.10
N THR A 83 -12.58 2.08 -12.13
CA THR A 83 -12.66 1.58 -10.74
C THR A 83 -13.56 0.36 -10.63
N ASP A 84 -14.70 0.35 -11.35
CA ASP A 84 -15.58 -0.82 -11.44
C ASP A 84 -14.87 -2.04 -12.05
N LEU A 85 -14.09 -1.83 -13.11
CA LEU A 85 -13.29 -2.89 -13.73
C LEU A 85 -12.34 -3.54 -12.73
N VAL A 86 -11.56 -2.74 -12.05
CA VAL A 86 -10.52 -3.22 -11.11
C VAL A 86 -11.14 -3.90 -9.89
N ILE A 87 -12.14 -3.28 -9.27
CA ILE A 87 -12.81 -3.86 -8.10
C ILE A 87 -13.49 -5.19 -8.45
N LYS A 88 -14.21 -5.27 -9.58
CA LYS A 88 -14.84 -6.51 -10.04
C LYS A 88 -13.80 -7.61 -10.30
N ALA A 89 -12.67 -7.26 -10.91
CA ALA A 89 -11.60 -8.22 -11.18
C ALA A 89 -10.96 -8.77 -9.90
N ALA A 90 -10.78 -7.94 -8.87
CA ALA A 90 -10.28 -8.35 -7.55
C ALA A 90 -11.29 -9.27 -6.83
N LEU A 91 -12.57 -8.88 -6.78
CA LEU A 91 -13.63 -9.67 -6.14
C LEU A 91 -13.83 -11.03 -6.83
N ALA A 92 -13.71 -11.10 -8.17
CA ALA A 92 -13.79 -12.35 -8.92
C ALA A 92 -12.69 -13.37 -8.54
N ARG A 93 -11.60 -12.91 -7.90
CA ARG A 93 -10.50 -13.73 -7.39
C ARG A 93 -10.58 -13.96 -5.88
N ASN A 94 -11.71 -13.65 -5.26
CA ASN A 94 -11.94 -13.72 -3.81
C ASN A 94 -10.98 -12.84 -2.99
N LEU A 95 -10.43 -11.78 -3.59
CA LEU A 95 -9.62 -10.80 -2.87
C LEU A 95 -10.56 -9.83 -2.15
N LYS A 96 -10.31 -9.62 -0.86
CA LYS A 96 -10.91 -8.51 -0.11
C LYS A 96 -10.30 -7.20 -0.61
N VAL A 97 -11.10 -6.17 -0.72
CA VAL A 97 -10.64 -4.87 -1.21
C VAL A 97 -10.49 -3.88 -0.07
N LEU A 98 -9.33 -3.20 -0.02
CA LEU A 98 -9.11 -1.95 0.69
C LEU A 98 -9.12 -0.81 -0.33
N GLY A 99 -10.15 0.02 -0.31
CA GLY A 99 -10.26 1.17 -1.22
C GLY A 99 -9.64 2.43 -0.61
N VAL A 100 -8.64 3.00 -1.29
CA VAL A 100 -7.97 4.24 -0.90
C VAL A 100 -8.67 5.42 -1.56
N ILE A 101 -9.42 6.21 -0.81
CA ILE A 101 -10.15 7.37 -1.32
C ILE A 101 -9.23 8.59 -1.24
N ALA A 102 -8.75 9.09 -2.39
CA ALA A 102 -7.75 10.16 -2.38
C ALA A 102 -7.84 11.07 -3.60
N TYR A 103 -7.18 12.22 -3.47
CA TYR A 103 -6.88 13.23 -4.51
C TYR A 103 -8.09 14.03 -5.00
N THR A 104 -8.02 15.34 -4.75
CA THR A 104 -9.13 16.27 -4.94
C THR A 104 -9.28 16.71 -6.39
N PRO A 105 -10.48 16.65 -7.00
CA PRO A 105 -10.74 17.23 -8.32
C PRO A 105 -10.66 18.75 -8.30
N ASP A 106 -10.42 19.34 -9.47
CA ASP A 106 -10.16 20.77 -9.60
C ASP A 106 -11.32 21.66 -9.14
N TRP A 107 -12.55 21.17 -9.21
CA TRP A 107 -13.73 21.94 -8.76
C TRP A 107 -13.84 22.02 -7.22
N ALA A 108 -13.11 21.17 -6.46
CA ALA A 108 -13.21 21.07 -5.00
C ALA A 108 -11.97 21.64 -4.27
N LYS A 109 -11.01 22.22 -4.98
CA LYS A 109 -9.79 22.81 -4.41
C LYS A 109 -9.47 24.16 -5.05
N ALA A 110 -8.58 24.91 -4.41
CA ALA A 110 -8.15 26.22 -4.90
C ALA A 110 -7.51 26.12 -6.30
N PRO A 111 -7.85 27.04 -7.23
CA PRO A 111 -7.27 27.04 -8.57
C PRO A 111 -5.74 27.10 -8.57
N GLY A 112 -5.12 26.33 -9.45
CA GLY A 112 -3.66 26.31 -9.61
C GLY A 112 -2.91 25.44 -8.57
N THR A 113 -3.60 24.78 -7.65
CA THR A 113 -3.00 23.80 -6.74
C THR A 113 -2.74 22.48 -7.46
N ASN A 114 -1.81 21.68 -6.92
CA ASN A 114 -1.45 20.39 -7.52
C ASN A 114 -2.53 19.31 -7.31
N PHE A 115 -2.33 18.12 -7.90
CA PHE A 115 -3.26 17.00 -7.86
C PHE A 115 -3.53 16.48 -6.44
N SER A 116 -2.56 16.61 -5.54
CA SER A 116 -2.62 16.09 -4.18
C SER A 116 -3.12 17.10 -3.14
N ALA A 117 -3.44 18.35 -3.56
CA ALA A 117 -3.95 19.34 -2.62
C ALA A 117 -5.25 18.85 -1.95
N PRO A 118 -5.40 19.05 -0.64
CA PRO A 118 -6.64 18.71 0.04
C PRO A 118 -7.80 19.58 -0.46
N PRO A 119 -9.05 19.15 -0.31
CA PRO A 119 -10.20 19.97 -0.68
C PRO A 119 -10.33 21.20 0.23
N ASP A 120 -10.86 22.28 -0.33
CA ASP A 120 -11.17 23.49 0.44
C ASP A 120 -12.26 23.23 1.48
N ASN A 121 -13.23 22.37 1.13
CA ASN A 121 -14.33 21.99 2.02
C ASN A 121 -14.31 20.47 2.28
N ALA A 122 -14.07 20.09 3.54
CA ALA A 122 -14.06 18.69 3.97
C ALA A 122 -15.40 17.96 3.73
N ALA A 123 -16.53 18.69 3.66
CA ALA A 123 -17.83 18.08 3.39
C ALA A 123 -17.94 17.53 1.96
N ASP A 124 -17.25 18.13 0.97
CA ASP A 124 -17.23 17.58 -0.38
C ASP A 124 -16.49 16.22 -0.43
N TYR A 125 -15.38 16.09 0.30
CA TYR A 125 -14.66 14.83 0.45
C TYR A 125 -15.50 13.77 1.19
N ALA A 126 -16.20 14.19 2.24
CA ALA A 126 -17.11 13.30 3.00
C ALA A 126 -18.26 12.78 2.12
N ASN A 127 -18.85 13.64 1.30
CA ASN A 127 -19.93 13.27 0.37
C ASN A 127 -19.43 12.27 -0.69
N PHE A 128 -18.25 12.51 -1.27
CA PHE A 128 -17.64 11.59 -2.21
C PHE A 128 -17.32 10.24 -1.53
N SER A 129 -16.73 10.26 -0.33
CA SER A 129 -16.40 9.05 0.42
C SER A 129 -17.64 8.21 0.75
N ALA A 130 -18.75 8.84 1.15
CA ALA A 130 -20.02 8.16 1.35
C ALA A 130 -20.59 7.57 0.04
N THR A 131 -20.46 8.29 -1.08
CA THR A 131 -20.89 7.81 -2.40
C THR A 131 -20.11 6.57 -2.83
N VAL A 132 -18.79 6.56 -2.62
CA VAL A 132 -17.93 5.40 -2.84
C VAL A 132 -18.36 4.21 -1.98
N ALA A 133 -18.53 4.44 -0.67
CA ALA A 133 -18.92 3.40 0.27
C ALA A 133 -20.30 2.81 -0.04
N GLN A 134 -21.27 3.63 -0.41
CA GLN A 134 -22.59 3.19 -0.84
C GLN A 134 -22.53 2.34 -2.11
N ARG A 135 -21.77 2.80 -3.13
CA ARG A 135 -21.63 2.10 -4.40
C ARG A 135 -21.02 0.71 -4.23
N TYR A 136 -19.84 0.65 -3.64
CA TYR A 136 -19.06 -0.59 -3.57
C TYR A 136 -19.44 -1.46 -2.37
N GLY A 137 -20.11 -0.89 -1.37
CA GLY A 137 -20.73 -1.65 -0.29
C GLY A 137 -21.76 -2.65 -0.80
N SER A 138 -22.49 -2.29 -1.86
CA SER A 138 -23.49 -3.16 -2.52
C SER A 138 -22.89 -4.42 -3.15
N VAL A 139 -21.58 -4.42 -3.45
CA VAL A 139 -20.85 -5.56 -4.03
C VAL A 139 -19.86 -6.21 -3.04
N GLY A 140 -19.91 -5.83 -1.75
CA GLY A 140 -19.17 -6.49 -0.67
C GLY A 140 -17.86 -5.83 -0.26
N VAL A 141 -17.51 -4.64 -0.79
CA VAL A 141 -16.36 -3.87 -0.30
C VAL A 141 -16.76 -3.13 0.97
N SER A 142 -15.96 -3.27 2.02
CA SER A 142 -16.29 -2.69 3.33
C SER A 142 -15.07 -2.12 4.08
N ASN A 143 -13.97 -1.88 3.38
CA ASN A 143 -12.75 -1.36 4.00
C ASN A 143 -12.26 -0.15 3.21
N TRP A 144 -12.11 0.98 3.90
CA TRP A 144 -11.82 2.28 3.31
C TRP A 144 -10.63 2.92 4.00
N GLU A 145 -9.63 3.31 3.23
CA GLU A 145 -8.49 4.10 3.66
C GLU A 145 -8.71 5.55 3.23
N LEU A 146 -8.62 6.48 4.17
CA LEU A 146 -8.89 7.90 3.93
C LEU A 146 -7.61 8.62 3.55
N TRP A 147 -7.35 8.81 2.26
CA TRP A 147 -6.16 9.45 1.69
C TRP A 147 -4.95 8.52 1.62
N ASN A 148 -3.80 9.07 1.13
CA ASN A 148 -2.50 8.41 1.02
C ASN A 148 -1.40 9.37 1.49
N GLU A 149 -0.57 8.96 2.43
CA GLU A 149 0.64 9.64 2.92
C GLU A 149 0.48 11.15 3.17
N PRO A 150 -0.53 11.60 3.94
CA PRO A 150 -0.75 13.04 4.16
C PRO A 150 0.36 13.72 4.95
N ASN A 151 1.27 12.96 5.57
CA ASN A 151 2.48 13.47 6.22
C ASN A 151 3.59 13.81 5.22
N LEU A 152 3.53 13.31 3.97
CA LEU A 152 4.44 13.70 2.90
C LEU A 152 3.89 14.95 2.17
N PRO A 153 4.66 16.06 2.08
CA PRO A 153 4.20 17.27 1.39
C PRO A 153 3.73 17.02 -0.05
N ILE A 154 4.43 16.16 -0.80
CA ILE A 154 4.08 15.84 -2.20
C ILE A 154 2.68 15.22 -2.33
N PHE A 155 2.19 14.51 -1.31
CA PHE A 155 0.87 13.87 -1.32
C PHE A 155 -0.21 14.65 -0.59
N PHE A 156 0.10 15.87 -0.08
CA PHE A 156 -0.89 16.74 0.57
C PHE A 156 -0.67 18.23 0.26
N GLY A 157 -0.61 18.57 -1.02
CA GLY A 157 -0.60 19.94 -1.48
C GLY A 157 0.74 20.67 -1.37
N PHE A 158 1.86 19.96 -1.21
CA PHE A 158 3.20 20.50 -0.94
C PHE A 158 3.28 21.37 0.32
N SER A 159 2.38 21.14 1.27
CA SER A 159 2.38 21.79 2.59
C SER A 159 3.08 20.92 3.65
N ALA A 160 3.56 21.57 4.71
CA ALA A 160 3.99 20.93 5.95
C ALA A 160 2.92 21.12 7.06
N HIS A 161 3.06 20.39 8.17
CA HIS A 161 2.14 20.45 9.33
C HIS A 161 0.68 20.14 8.97
N ASN A 162 0.50 19.10 8.18
CA ASN A 162 -0.77 18.74 7.58
C ASN A 162 -1.74 18.00 8.53
N ALA A 163 -1.29 17.54 9.68
CA ALA A 163 -2.09 16.71 10.58
C ALA A 163 -3.44 17.36 10.98
N PRO A 164 -3.54 18.66 11.31
CA PRO A 164 -4.83 19.28 11.61
C PRO A 164 -5.78 19.28 10.40
N LYS A 165 -5.28 19.64 9.20
CA LYS A 165 -6.12 19.67 7.98
C LYS A 165 -6.55 18.27 7.55
N TYR A 166 -5.66 17.29 7.63
CA TYR A 166 -6.01 15.90 7.37
C TYR A 166 -7.04 15.40 8.39
N THR A 167 -6.91 15.76 9.67
CA THR A 167 -7.89 15.41 10.70
C THR A 167 -9.28 15.98 10.41
N GLU A 168 -9.40 17.17 9.82
CA GLU A 168 -10.69 17.71 9.37
C GLU A 168 -11.36 16.80 8.34
N LEU A 169 -10.58 16.29 7.35
CA LEU A 169 -11.10 15.37 6.34
C LEU A 169 -11.59 14.07 6.97
N VAL A 170 -10.78 13.48 7.87
CA VAL A 170 -11.12 12.25 8.58
C VAL A 170 -12.40 12.41 9.41
N LYS A 171 -12.52 13.50 10.19
CA LYS A 171 -13.70 13.80 11.03
C LYS A 171 -14.95 14.03 10.20
N ALA A 172 -14.84 14.50 8.98
CA ALA A 172 -15.98 14.67 8.07
C ALA A 172 -16.36 13.36 7.37
N ALA A 173 -15.36 12.61 6.84
CA ALA A 173 -15.60 11.42 6.04
C ALA A 173 -16.04 10.20 6.87
N TYR A 174 -15.49 10.00 8.06
CA TYR A 174 -15.78 8.85 8.90
C TYR A 174 -17.30 8.70 9.21
N PRO A 175 -17.98 9.70 9.79
CA PRO A 175 -19.42 9.59 10.06
C PRO A 175 -20.26 9.48 8.78
N ALA A 176 -19.83 10.11 7.68
CA ALA A 176 -20.53 10.04 6.40
C ALA A 176 -20.52 8.62 5.81
N ILE A 177 -19.37 7.94 5.87
CA ILE A 177 -19.24 6.52 5.48
C ILE A 177 -20.06 5.64 6.42
N LYS A 178 -19.94 5.83 7.73
CA LYS A 178 -20.68 5.03 8.73
C LYS A 178 -22.19 5.19 8.62
N ALA A 179 -22.68 6.32 8.15
CA ALA A 179 -24.11 6.54 7.94
C ALA A 179 -24.68 5.64 6.82
N VAL A 180 -23.91 5.38 5.77
CA VAL A 180 -24.33 4.54 4.62
C VAL A 180 -23.87 3.09 4.75
N GLN A 181 -22.79 2.84 5.50
CA GLN A 181 -22.19 1.52 5.69
C GLN A 181 -21.70 1.34 7.14
N PRO A 182 -22.61 1.14 8.12
CA PRO A 182 -22.27 1.16 9.55
C PRO A 182 -21.19 0.15 9.97
N ASN A 183 -21.14 -1.01 9.30
CA ASN A 183 -20.23 -2.11 9.61
C ASN A 183 -18.91 -2.05 8.81
N SER A 184 -18.67 -0.98 8.06
CA SER A 184 -17.39 -0.81 7.34
C SER A 184 -16.24 -0.58 8.30
N THR A 185 -15.01 -0.95 7.89
CA THR A 185 -13.77 -0.54 8.54
C THR A 185 -13.23 0.69 7.84
N VAL A 186 -13.10 1.79 8.56
CA VAL A 186 -12.55 3.06 8.03
C VAL A 186 -11.23 3.33 8.72
N ILE A 187 -10.14 3.32 7.96
CA ILE A 187 -8.80 3.49 8.50
C ILE A 187 -8.19 4.83 8.07
N LEU A 188 -7.24 5.29 8.88
CA LEU A 188 -6.40 6.43 8.51
C LEU A 188 -5.56 6.08 7.28
N ALA A 189 -5.07 7.10 6.57
CA ALA A 189 -4.06 6.94 5.54
C ALA A 189 -2.80 6.28 6.11
N GLY A 190 -2.17 5.42 5.33
CA GLY A 190 -0.83 4.96 5.63
C GLY A 190 0.14 6.14 5.68
N LEU A 191 0.85 6.28 6.80
CA LEU A 191 1.84 7.32 7.01
C LEU A 191 3.21 6.84 6.54
N SER A 192 3.87 7.64 5.72
CA SER A 192 5.22 7.35 5.22
C SER A 192 6.29 7.63 6.26
N ARG A 193 7.38 6.85 6.24
CA ARG A 193 8.55 7.11 7.08
C ARG A 193 9.13 8.49 6.78
N LEU A 194 9.23 9.32 7.81
CA LEU A 194 9.85 10.64 7.78
C LEU A 194 10.40 10.97 9.18
N PRO A 195 11.48 11.75 9.29
CA PRO A 195 11.98 12.19 10.58
C PRO A 195 11.18 13.36 11.15
N GLY A 196 11.33 13.60 12.44
CA GLY A 196 10.87 14.81 13.11
C GLY A 196 9.35 14.89 13.30
N GLU A 197 8.79 16.09 13.13
CA GLU A 197 7.38 16.38 13.39
C GLU A 197 6.42 15.72 12.40
N GLU A 198 6.92 15.33 11.24
CA GLU A 198 6.14 14.61 10.21
C GLU A 198 6.31 13.08 10.29
N SER A 199 7.08 12.58 11.27
CA SER A 199 7.19 11.13 11.48
C SER A 199 5.82 10.52 11.81
N PRO A 200 5.55 9.26 11.43
CA PRO A 200 4.28 8.61 11.69
C PRO A 200 3.77 8.73 13.12
N PRO A 201 4.56 8.50 14.19
CA PRO A 201 4.07 8.67 15.56
C PRO A 201 3.80 10.13 15.93
N ALA A 202 4.63 11.09 15.46
CA ALA A 202 4.43 12.51 15.75
C ALA A 202 3.20 13.05 15.02
N PHE A 203 3.01 12.69 13.75
CA PHE A 203 1.84 13.06 12.96
C PHE A 203 0.54 12.51 13.59
N LEU A 204 0.55 11.24 14.01
CA LEU A 204 -0.60 10.63 14.69
C LEU A 204 -0.91 11.33 16.03
N ALA A 205 0.11 11.70 16.81
CA ALA A 205 -0.08 12.47 18.04
C ALA A 205 -0.72 13.85 17.78
N GLN A 206 -0.28 14.54 16.72
CA GLN A 206 -0.90 15.81 16.29
C GLN A 206 -2.35 15.62 15.84
N MET A 207 -2.67 14.50 15.14
CA MET A 207 -4.06 14.16 14.79
C MET A 207 -4.93 13.98 16.04
N TYR A 208 -4.44 13.27 17.07
CA TYR A 208 -5.17 13.16 18.35
C TYR A 208 -5.37 14.52 19.00
N ALA A 209 -4.35 15.39 19.00
CA ALA A 209 -4.47 16.76 19.51
C ALA A 209 -5.50 17.59 18.73
N ALA A 210 -5.66 17.33 17.43
CA ALA A 210 -6.69 17.94 16.56
C ALA A 210 -8.08 17.28 16.71
N GLY A 211 -8.22 16.28 17.57
CA GLY A 211 -9.51 15.65 17.89
C GLY A 211 -9.90 14.50 16.98
N ALA A 212 -8.93 13.74 16.44
CA ALA A 212 -9.19 12.58 15.59
C ALA A 212 -9.84 11.40 16.33
N LYS A 213 -9.74 11.36 17.69
CA LYS A 213 -10.28 10.25 18.49
C LYS A 213 -11.75 10.00 18.17
N GLY A 214 -12.10 8.73 17.93
CA GLY A 214 -13.48 8.33 17.57
C GLY A 214 -13.83 8.52 16.10
N SER A 215 -12.90 8.96 15.25
CA SER A 215 -13.14 9.19 13.83
C SER A 215 -12.36 8.22 12.92
N PHE A 216 -11.92 7.09 13.44
CA PHE A 216 -11.30 6.00 12.67
C PHE A 216 -11.38 4.67 13.44
N ASP A 217 -11.33 3.55 12.71
CA ASP A 217 -11.37 2.20 13.29
C ASP A 217 -9.96 1.60 13.45
N ALA A 218 -9.01 1.97 12.60
CA ALA A 218 -7.62 1.56 12.68
C ALA A 218 -6.68 2.65 12.14
N ALA A 219 -5.44 2.68 12.62
CA ALA A 219 -4.37 3.47 12.02
C ALA A 219 -3.71 2.69 10.88
N ALA A 220 -2.89 3.37 10.06
CA ALA A 220 -2.10 2.74 9.02
C ALA A 220 -0.73 3.39 8.87
N ALA A 221 0.23 2.63 8.37
CA ALA A 221 1.59 3.07 8.11
C ALA A 221 2.20 2.35 6.91
N HIS A 222 3.25 2.96 6.34
CA HIS A 222 4.05 2.43 5.23
C HIS A 222 5.47 2.09 5.71
N PRO A 223 5.68 0.92 6.35
CA PRO A 223 6.97 0.53 6.92
C PRO A 223 7.95 0.05 5.84
N TYR A 224 8.45 0.97 5.03
CA TYR A 224 9.54 0.68 4.11
C TYR A 224 10.86 0.60 4.89
N VAL A 225 11.55 -0.52 4.82
CA VAL A 225 12.78 -0.80 5.57
C VAL A 225 14.02 -0.92 4.68
N HIS A 226 13.88 -0.62 3.38
CA HIS A 226 15.01 -0.60 2.45
C HIS A 226 15.83 0.70 2.57
N PRO A 227 17.12 0.66 2.25
CA PRO A 227 17.92 -0.55 2.12
C PRO A 227 18.32 -1.11 3.50
N GLY A 228 18.54 -2.43 3.56
CA GLY A 228 19.14 -3.09 4.73
C GLY A 228 18.15 -3.72 5.71
N GLY A 229 16.86 -3.66 5.41
CA GLY A 229 15.82 -4.39 6.12
C GLY A 229 15.60 -3.91 7.57
N LEU A 230 14.93 -4.73 8.36
CA LEU A 230 14.60 -4.44 9.76
C LEU A 230 15.84 -4.15 10.64
N ALA A 231 17.02 -4.68 10.27
CA ALA A 231 18.24 -4.49 11.06
C ALA A 231 18.82 -3.07 10.92
N ALA A 232 18.70 -2.47 9.73
CA ALA A 232 19.14 -1.11 9.49
C ALA A 232 18.10 -0.09 9.96
N ASP A 233 16.82 -0.45 9.85
CA ASP A 233 15.66 0.37 10.22
C ASP A 233 15.77 1.82 9.67
N THR A 234 16.11 1.91 8.41
CA THR A 234 16.39 3.19 7.74
C THR A 234 15.21 4.15 7.92
N ASP A 235 15.49 5.36 8.40
CA ASP A 235 14.50 6.41 8.71
C ASP A 235 13.38 5.94 9.65
N ASN A 236 13.67 5.02 10.57
CA ASN A 236 12.71 4.42 11.51
C ASN A 236 11.54 3.69 10.82
N GLY A 237 11.77 3.14 9.63
CA GLY A 237 10.71 2.52 8.82
C GLY A 237 9.91 1.45 9.58
N TRP A 238 10.55 0.70 10.47
CA TRP A 238 9.87 -0.26 11.34
C TRP A 238 9.61 0.27 12.76
N SER A 239 10.57 0.94 13.39
CA SER A 239 10.45 1.41 14.79
C SER A 239 9.34 2.45 14.99
N ASP A 240 8.89 3.11 13.95
CA ASP A 240 7.69 3.96 13.96
C ASP A 240 6.40 3.17 14.27
N ILE A 241 6.32 1.88 13.93
CA ILE A 241 5.12 1.07 14.16
C ILE A 241 4.82 0.90 15.66
N PRO A 242 5.73 0.39 16.51
CA PRO A 242 5.50 0.35 17.95
C PRO A 242 5.34 1.75 18.55
N ALA A 243 6.06 2.78 18.08
CA ALA A 243 5.88 4.14 18.55
C ALA A 243 4.48 4.72 18.25
N MET A 244 3.91 4.44 17.07
CA MET A 244 2.50 4.77 16.78
C MET A 244 1.54 4.05 17.73
N HIS A 245 1.79 2.77 18.01
CA HIS A 245 0.95 2.02 18.95
C HIS A 245 1.01 2.62 20.36
N ASP A 246 2.18 3.06 20.81
CA ASP A 246 2.34 3.76 22.11
C ASP A 246 1.52 5.07 22.15
N VAL A 247 1.51 5.84 21.06
CA VAL A 247 0.63 7.02 20.91
C VAL A 247 -0.84 6.63 21.01
N MET A 248 -1.27 5.54 20.37
CA MET A 248 -2.65 5.05 20.45
C MET A 248 -3.00 4.61 21.88
N VAL A 249 -2.11 3.90 22.57
CA VAL A 249 -2.28 3.48 23.97
C VAL A 249 -2.46 4.70 24.88
N ALA A 250 -1.59 5.70 24.74
CA ALA A 250 -1.63 6.95 25.52
C ALA A 250 -2.97 7.72 25.31
N ASN A 251 -3.61 7.55 24.16
CA ASN A 251 -4.90 8.15 23.83
C ASN A 251 -6.11 7.23 24.11
N GLY A 252 -5.90 6.03 24.69
CA GLY A 252 -6.96 5.07 25.03
C GLY A 252 -7.50 4.29 23.83
N ASP A 253 -6.76 4.22 22.72
CA ASP A 253 -7.07 3.50 21.49
C ASP A 253 -6.14 2.28 21.25
N GLY A 254 -5.40 1.83 22.27
CA GLY A 254 -4.45 0.72 22.17
C GLY A 254 -5.06 -0.64 21.74
N GLY A 255 -6.38 -0.78 21.78
CA GLY A 255 -7.08 -1.95 21.23
C GLY A 255 -7.28 -1.92 19.71
N LYS A 256 -7.09 -0.77 19.06
CA LYS A 256 -7.20 -0.63 17.60
C LYS A 256 -5.95 -1.20 16.92
N LYS A 257 -6.09 -1.62 15.66
CA LYS A 257 -5.00 -2.17 14.87
C LYS A 257 -4.25 -1.09 14.10
N ILE A 258 -3.01 -1.41 13.71
CA ILE A 258 -2.25 -0.67 12.70
C ILE A 258 -2.15 -1.54 11.46
N TRP A 259 -2.62 -1.04 10.32
CA TRP A 259 -2.51 -1.73 9.03
C TRP A 259 -1.22 -1.26 8.34
N MET A 260 -0.43 -2.20 7.82
CA MET A 260 0.73 -1.88 7.00
C MET A 260 0.27 -1.78 5.55
N THR A 261 -0.22 -0.60 5.13
CA THR A 261 -0.93 -0.45 3.86
C THR A 261 -0.01 -0.33 2.65
N GLU A 262 1.29 -0.14 2.87
CA GLU A 262 2.36 -0.37 1.90
C GLU A 262 3.62 -0.86 2.60
N MET A 263 4.35 -1.77 1.95
CA MET A 263 5.70 -2.18 2.30
C MET A 263 6.36 -2.82 1.08
N GLY A 264 7.65 -2.68 0.92
CA GLY A 264 8.36 -3.23 -0.22
C GLY A 264 9.78 -2.70 -0.30
N ALA A 265 10.48 -3.03 -1.38
CA ALA A 265 11.79 -2.48 -1.70
C ALA A 265 11.98 -2.40 -3.21
N PRO A 266 12.61 -1.36 -3.75
CA PRO A 266 12.85 -1.24 -5.17
C PRO A 266 14.04 -2.11 -5.60
N THR A 267 13.99 -2.68 -6.81
CA THR A 267 15.12 -3.41 -7.39
C THR A 267 15.92 -2.54 -8.38
N SER A 268 15.98 -1.24 -8.09
CA SER A 268 16.75 -0.23 -8.83
C SER A 268 18.26 -0.32 -8.54
N GLU A 269 19.04 0.51 -9.25
CA GLU A 269 20.48 0.65 -9.04
C GLU A 269 20.87 1.94 -8.29
N ASP A 270 19.90 2.66 -7.74
CA ASP A 270 20.16 3.80 -6.89
C ASP A 270 20.57 3.38 -5.44
N ALA A 271 20.82 4.35 -4.57
CA ALA A 271 21.31 4.09 -3.22
C ALA A 271 20.29 3.33 -2.33
N GLU A 272 19.01 3.35 -2.68
CA GLU A 272 17.95 2.66 -1.94
C GLU A 272 17.54 1.33 -2.58
N GLY A 273 18.07 1.02 -3.77
CA GLY A 273 17.78 -0.20 -4.49
C GLY A 273 18.44 -1.43 -3.88
N VAL A 274 17.75 -2.56 -3.97
CA VAL A 274 18.20 -3.85 -3.43
C VAL A 274 18.18 -4.94 -4.52
N SER A 275 18.82 -6.07 -4.27
CA SER A 275 18.68 -7.24 -5.13
C SER A 275 17.28 -7.84 -5.03
N GLN A 276 16.83 -8.63 -6.02
CA GLN A 276 15.54 -9.34 -5.93
C GLN A 276 15.48 -10.31 -4.74
N GLN A 277 16.60 -10.90 -4.34
CA GLN A 277 16.69 -11.76 -3.17
C GLN A 277 16.49 -10.96 -1.88
N GLU A 278 17.12 -9.79 -1.79
CA GLU A 278 16.94 -8.91 -0.63
C GLU A 278 15.52 -8.34 -0.58
N GLN A 279 14.94 -7.94 -1.72
CA GLN A 279 13.53 -7.54 -1.80
C GLN A 279 12.61 -8.61 -1.20
N ALA A 280 12.79 -9.88 -1.61
CA ALA A 280 11.99 -10.98 -1.08
C ALA A 280 12.19 -11.19 0.42
N LYS A 281 13.45 -11.10 0.88
CA LYS A 281 13.80 -11.23 2.31
C LYS A 281 13.16 -10.13 3.13
N GLU A 282 13.30 -8.88 2.75
CA GLU A 282 12.73 -7.72 3.47
C GLU A 282 11.19 -7.84 3.59
N ILE A 283 10.51 -8.24 2.50
CA ILE A 283 9.07 -8.48 2.50
C ILE A 283 8.68 -9.57 3.51
N VAL A 284 9.37 -10.70 3.49
CA VAL A 284 9.09 -11.82 4.41
C VAL A 284 9.35 -11.43 5.87
N ASP A 285 10.43 -10.70 6.12
CA ASP A 285 10.81 -10.24 7.46
C ASP A 285 9.78 -9.26 8.03
N VAL A 286 9.32 -8.29 7.22
CA VAL A 286 8.29 -7.31 7.64
C VAL A 286 6.95 -8.00 7.89
N LEU A 287 6.54 -8.98 7.06
CA LEU A 287 5.33 -9.77 7.31
C LEU A 287 5.41 -10.52 8.64
N ALA A 288 6.55 -11.15 8.92
CA ALA A 288 6.78 -11.87 10.17
C ALA A 288 6.81 -10.93 11.39
N ALA A 289 7.47 -9.78 11.26
CA ALA A 289 7.51 -8.76 12.31
C ALA A 289 6.10 -8.22 12.59
N ALA A 290 5.31 -7.93 11.56
CA ALA A 290 3.92 -7.51 11.70
C ALA A 290 3.08 -8.57 12.43
N ALA A 291 3.23 -9.85 12.08
CA ALA A 291 2.54 -10.94 12.75
C ALA A 291 2.88 -11.03 14.26
N ALA A 292 4.09 -10.67 14.63
CA ALA A 292 4.57 -10.74 16.01
C ALA A 292 4.07 -9.60 16.91
N THR A 293 3.57 -8.48 16.36
CA THR A 293 3.18 -7.30 17.17
C THR A 293 1.93 -7.53 18.02
N GLY A 294 1.03 -8.42 17.62
CA GLY A 294 -0.28 -8.65 18.26
C GLY A 294 -1.33 -7.56 17.95
N TYR A 295 -0.93 -6.39 17.47
CA TYR A 295 -1.82 -5.27 17.09
C TYR A 295 -1.80 -4.97 15.58
N SER A 296 -1.17 -5.80 14.76
CA SER A 296 -1.22 -5.66 13.30
C SER A 296 -2.60 -5.97 12.73
N GLY A 297 -3.02 -5.17 11.74
CA GLY A 297 -4.04 -5.52 10.76
C GLY A 297 -3.43 -6.28 9.57
N PRO A 298 -4.12 -6.30 8.42
CA PRO A 298 -3.54 -6.78 7.16
C PRO A 298 -2.30 -5.99 6.74
N ALA A 299 -1.41 -6.65 5.96
CA ALA A 299 -0.23 -6.01 5.38
C ALA A 299 -0.28 -6.07 3.84
N PHE A 300 0.19 -5.01 3.17
CA PHE A 300 0.11 -4.89 1.72
C PHE A 300 1.50 -4.67 1.13
N ILE A 301 1.86 -5.50 0.16
CA ILE A 301 3.13 -5.40 -0.57
C ILE A 301 2.96 -4.41 -1.72
N PHE A 302 3.83 -3.44 -1.81
CA PHE A 302 3.94 -2.50 -2.91
C PHE A 302 5.19 -2.85 -3.75
N SER A 303 5.07 -3.16 -5.04
CA SER A 303 3.87 -3.27 -5.85
C SER A 303 3.84 -4.63 -6.56
N ILE A 304 2.90 -4.84 -7.49
CA ILE A 304 2.75 -6.11 -8.21
C ILE A 304 3.79 -6.23 -9.32
N ARG A 305 3.88 -5.21 -10.20
CA ARG A 305 4.69 -5.20 -11.41
C ARG A 305 5.52 -3.94 -11.52
N ASP A 306 6.77 -4.05 -11.98
CA ASP A 306 7.57 -2.89 -12.35
C ASP A 306 6.87 -2.08 -13.44
N THR A 307 6.90 -0.79 -13.35
CA THR A 307 6.37 0.08 -14.42
C THR A 307 7.37 0.19 -15.57
N ASN A 308 8.67 0.15 -15.28
CA ASN A 308 9.73 0.15 -16.26
C ASN A 308 11.03 -0.49 -15.73
N THR A 309 11.14 -1.81 -15.81
CA THR A 309 12.32 -2.56 -15.34
C THR A 309 13.62 -2.12 -15.99
N ALA A 310 13.57 -1.59 -17.22
CA ALA A 310 14.77 -1.12 -17.93
C ALA A 310 15.32 0.21 -17.39
N ASN A 311 14.49 1.02 -16.74
CA ASN A 311 14.91 2.27 -16.11
C ASN A 311 15.46 2.01 -14.70
N ARG A 312 16.60 1.38 -14.60
CA ARG A 312 17.20 0.92 -13.35
C ARG A 312 17.64 2.04 -12.40
N GLY A 313 17.78 3.26 -12.90
CA GLY A 313 18.11 4.44 -12.08
C GLY A 313 16.88 5.07 -11.38
N ASP A 314 15.68 4.62 -11.70
CA ASP A 314 14.43 5.13 -11.12
C ASP A 314 13.79 4.08 -10.21
N ARG A 315 13.86 4.31 -8.91
CA ARG A 315 13.29 3.38 -7.92
C ARG A 315 11.79 3.22 -8.05
N GLU A 316 11.06 4.29 -8.37
CA GLU A 316 9.60 4.25 -8.49
C GLU A 316 9.14 3.32 -9.62
N SER A 317 9.95 3.16 -10.64
CA SER A 317 9.71 2.22 -11.75
C SER A 317 10.00 0.76 -11.39
N ASN A 318 10.65 0.46 -10.25
CA ASN A 318 11.23 -0.83 -9.92
C ASN A 318 10.73 -1.45 -8.59
N TYR A 319 9.60 -1.00 -8.09
CA TYR A 319 8.97 -1.59 -6.88
C TYR A 319 8.19 -2.89 -7.15
N GLY A 320 7.98 -3.28 -8.40
CA GLY A 320 7.33 -4.54 -8.71
C GLY A 320 7.96 -5.71 -7.96
N THR A 321 7.16 -6.56 -7.36
CA THR A 321 7.64 -7.72 -6.57
C THR A 321 7.38 -9.05 -7.27
N LEU A 322 6.31 -9.14 -8.04
CA LEU A 322 5.93 -10.39 -8.71
C LEU A 322 6.37 -10.43 -10.16
N LEU A 323 6.34 -9.29 -10.86
CA LEU A 323 6.54 -9.21 -12.30
C LEU A 323 7.45 -8.05 -12.68
N THR A 324 8.25 -8.24 -13.71
CA THR A 324 8.93 -7.16 -14.44
C THR A 324 7.95 -6.45 -15.37
N SER A 325 8.33 -5.29 -15.92
CA SER A 325 7.49 -4.54 -16.87
C SER A 325 7.14 -5.30 -18.16
N ASP A 326 7.99 -6.25 -18.55
CA ASP A 326 7.77 -7.19 -19.67
C ASP A 326 7.15 -8.53 -19.24
N TRP A 327 6.54 -8.58 -18.05
CA TRP A 327 5.78 -9.71 -17.54
C TRP A 327 6.58 -10.96 -17.17
N GLN A 328 7.89 -10.85 -16.95
CA GLN A 328 8.66 -11.97 -16.45
C GLN A 328 8.51 -12.07 -14.91
N PRO A 329 8.47 -13.29 -14.35
CA PRO A 329 8.39 -13.45 -12.91
C PRO A 329 9.69 -12.99 -12.25
N LYS A 330 9.56 -12.22 -11.16
CA LYS A 330 10.68 -11.85 -10.28
C LYS A 330 10.88 -12.93 -9.19
N PHE A 331 12.03 -12.87 -8.51
CA PHE A 331 12.39 -13.87 -7.49
C PHE A 331 11.33 -14.00 -6.39
N THR A 332 10.76 -12.88 -5.94
CA THR A 332 9.73 -12.84 -4.90
C THR A 332 8.47 -13.62 -5.30
N ALA A 333 8.11 -13.67 -6.60
CA ALA A 333 6.99 -14.48 -7.05
C ALA A 333 7.16 -15.97 -6.72
N GLY A 334 8.38 -16.50 -6.84
CA GLY A 334 8.68 -17.88 -6.45
C GLY A 334 8.65 -18.10 -4.93
N VAL A 335 9.09 -17.11 -4.15
CA VAL A 335 9.08 -17.18 -2.67
C VAL A 335 7.67 -17.16 -2.12
N LEU A 336 6.75 -16.40 -2.72
CA LEU A 336 5.36 -16.26 -2.27
C LEU A 336 4.40 -17.26 -2.94
N ALA A 337 4.82 -18.00 -3.98
CA ALA A 337 3.97 -18.98 -4.67
C ALA A 337 3.42 -20.05 -3.72
N ARG A 338 2.12 -20.38 -3.84
CA ARG A 338 1.41 -21.39 -3.02
C ARG A 338 0.47 -22.23 -3.86
#